data_14c87dac08cd603c4412b12b0a23900f
#
_entry.id   14c87dac08cd603c4412b12b0a23900f
#
_cell.length_a   1.000
_cell.length_b   1.000
_cell.length_c   1.000
_cell.angle_alpha   90.00
_cell.angle_beta   90.00
_cell.angle_gamma   90.00
#
_symmetry.space_group_name_H-M   'P 1'
#
loop_
_entity.id
_entity.type
_entity.pdbx_description
1 polymer ?
#
loop_
_entity_poly.entity_id
_entity_poly.type
_entity_poly.pdbx_seq_one_letter_code
_entity_poly.pdbx_strand_id
1 'polypeptide(L)'
;VPSRMNLGQILETHLGLAGYFLGQRYISPIFDGAKEPEIKELLAQAFEVYFGKRKGEGFGVDKREVEVLRRAEKLGLVTPGKPPEEQLKELFLQGKVVLYDGRTGEPIEGPIVVGQMFIMKLYHMVEDKMHARSIGPYSLITQQPLGGKAQFGGQRFGEMEVWALEA
;
A
#
# COMPACT_ATOMS: atom_id res chain seq x y z
N VAL A 1 3.46 14.11 10.78
CA VAL A 1 2.31 13.31 11.18
C VAL A 1 1.83 12.38 10.06
N PRO A 2 1.66 12.79 8.79
CA PRO A 2 1.23 11.88 7.71
C PRO A 2 2.16 10.68 7.52
N SER A 3 3.46 10.86 7.65
CA SER A 3 4.46 9.79 7.52
C SER A 3 4.37 8.71 8.61
N ARG A 4 3.93 9.06 9.82
CA ARG A 4 3.77 8.11 10.94
C ARG A 4 2.51 7.25 10.84
N MET A 5 1.46 7.75 10.21
CA MET A 5 0.22 7.01 10.02
C MET A 5 0.37 5.83 9.06
N ASN A 6 1.34 5.91 8.15
CA ASN A 6 1.57 4.89 7.11
C ASN A 6 2.73 3.94 7.44
N LEU A 7 3.37 4.06 8.60
CA LEU A 7 4.50 3.22 8.97
C LEU A 7 4.12 1.74 9.05
N GLY A 8 2.97 1.43 9.64
CA GLY A 8 2.46 0.06 9.70
C GLY A 8 2.21 -0.57 8.33
N GLN A 9 1.72 0.21 7.37
CA GLN A 9 1.51 -0.26 5.99
C GLN A 9 2.82 -0.55 5.26
N ILE A 10 3.86 0.25 5.50
CA ILE A 10 5.20 0.02 4.94
C ILE A 10 5.79 -1.27 5.51
N LEU A 11 5.71 -1.46 6.82
CA LEU A 11 6.19 -2.69 7.48
C LEU A 11 5.39 -3.92 7.02
N GLU A 12 4.08 -3.79 6.84
CA GLU A 12 3.21 -4.84 6.26
C GLU A 12 3.67 -5.21 4.85
N THR A 13 3.97 -4.22 4.01
CA THR A 13 4.45 -4.44 2.64
C THR A 13 5.77 -5.21 2.63
N HIS A 14 6.71 -4.84 3.50
CA HIS A 14 7.99 -5.55 3.64
C HIS A 14 7.81 -6.99 4.13
N LEU A 15 7.00 -7.20 5.15
CA LEU A 15 6.70 -8.53 5.66
C LEU A 15 5.94 -9.38 4.65
N GLY A 16 5.02 -8.75 3.90
CA GLY A 16 4.30 -9.37 2.80
C GLY A 16 5.22 -9.81 1.65
N LEU A 17 6.25 -9.02 1.33
CA LEU A 17 7.27 -9.42 0.37
C LEU A 17 8.05 -10.65 0.84
N ALA A 18 8.48 -10.67 2.10
CA ALA A 18 9.15 -11.82 2.68
C ALA A 18 8.25 -13.07 2.66
N GLY A 19 6.99 -12.93 3.06
CA GLY A 19 6.02 -14.02 3.06
C GLY A 19 5.75 -14.60 1.68
N TYR A 20 5.72 -13.76 0.65
CA TYR A 20 5.54 -14.20 -0.74
C TYR A 20 6.66 -15.16 -1.19
N PHE A 21 7.92 -14.80 -0.95
CA PHE A 21 9.05 -15.62 -1.36
C PHE A 21 9.25 -16.86 -0.47
N LEU A 22 8.98 -16.76 0.82
CA LEU A 22 9.08 -17.86 1.77
C LEU A 22 7.86 -18.79 1.75
N GLY A 23 6.77 -18.41 1.07
CA GLY A 23 5.52 -19.17 1.04
C GLY A 23 4.80 -19.19 2.38
N GLN A 24 5.01 -18.20 3.22
CA GLN A 24 4.48 -18.11 4.59
C GLN A 24 3.48 -16.95 4.70
N ARG A 25 2.51 -17.11 5.61
CA ARG A 25 1.59 -16.04 5.99
C ARG A 25 1.89 -15.65 7.43
N TYR A 26 2.15 -14.36 7.65
CA TYR A 26 2.45 -13.80 8.96
C TYR A 26 1.20 -13.21 9.60
N ILE A 27 1.06 -13.43 10.91
CA ILE A 27 0.03 -12.83 11.75
C ILE A 27 0.74 -12.05 12.84
N SER A 28 0.52 -10.74 12.87
CA SER A 28 1.13 -9.85 13.86
C SER A 28 0.05 -9.40 14.85
N PRO A 29 0.11 -9.79 16.13
CA PRO A 29 -0.80 -9.32 17.15
C PRO A 29 -0.67 -7.80 17.39
N ILE A 30 -1.75 -7.17 17.87
CA ILE A 30 -1.81 -5.70 18.03
C ILE A 30 -0.77 -5.18 19.02
N PHE A 31 -0.56 -5.89 20.13
CA PHE A 31 0.33 -5.48 21.22
C PHE A 31 1.69 -6.18 21.23
N ASP A 32 1.86 -7.17 20.39
CA ASP A 32 3.13 -7.91 20.23
C ASP A 32 3.45 -8.03 18.73
N GLY A 33 3.57 -6.89 18.10
CA GLY A 33 3.80 -6.77 16.67
C GLY A 33 5.23 -7.16 16.28
N ALA A 34 5.40 -7.56 15.01
CA ALA A 34 6.70 -7.85 14.44
C ALA A 34 7.63 -6.62 14.52
N LYS A 35 8.87 -6.85 14.97
CA LYS A 35 9.89 -5.82 15.13
C LYS A 35 10.70 -5.65 13.84
N GLU A 36 11.23 -4.45 13.63
CA GLU A 36 12.02 -4.13 12.43
C GLU A 36 13.20 -5.11 12.18
N PRO A 37 14.00 -5.52 13.20
CA PRO A 37 15.07 -6.49 12.98
C PRO A 37 14.57 -7.86 12.53
N GLU A 38 13.45 -8.34 13.04
CA GLU A 38 12.82 -9.60 12.63
C GLU A 38 12.39 -9.56 11.17
N ILE A 39 11.79 -8.44 10.75
CA ILE A 39 11.38 -8.22 9.34
C ILE A 39 12.60 -8.21 8.42
N LYS A 40 13.70 -7.57 8.83
CA LYS A 40 14.96 -7.55 8.06
C LYS A 40 15.58 -8.93 7.92
N GLU A 41 15.54 -9.74 8.97
CA GLU A 41 16.02 -11.12 8.93
C GLU A 41 15.20 -11.98 7.96
N LEU A 42 13.87 -11.86 8.02
CA LEU A 42 12.97 -12.56 7.09
C LEU A 42 13.17 -12.11 5.63
N LEU A 43 13.42 -10.82 5.41
CA LEU A 43 13.75 -10.31 4.09
C LEU A 43 15.09 -10.85 3.58
N ALA A 44 16.09 -11.02 4.46
CA ALA A 44 17.36 -11.62 4.08
C ALA A 44 17.18 -13.08 3.65
N GLN A 45 16.39 -13.85 4.37
CA GLN A 45 16.03 -15.24 3.99
C GLN A 45 15.26 -15.27 2.67
N ALA A 46 14.30 -14.37 2.49
CA ALA A 46 13.52 -14.24 1.26
C ALA A 46 14.40 -13.89 0.05
N PHE A 47 15.42 -13.05 0.24
CA PHE A 47 16.40 -12.72 -0.81
C PHE A 47 17.16 -13.94 -1.29
N GLU A 48 17.63 -14.80 -0.38
CA GLU A 48 18.35 -16.02 -0.76
C GLU A 48 17.46 -16.94 -1.62
N VAL A 49 16.18 -17.06 -1.28
CA VAL A 49 15.21 -17.82 -2.09
C VAL A 49 14.96 -17.15 -3.45
N TYR A 50 14.75 -15.85 -3.47
CA TYR A 50 14.52 -15.08 -4.70
C TYR A 50 15.71 -15.18 -5.65
N PHE A 51 16.91 -14.91 -5.13
CA PHE A 51 18.13 -14.89 -5.93
C PHE A 51 18.59 -16.29 -6.34
N GLY A 52 18.37 -17.28 -5.46
CA GLY A 52 18.61 -18.69 -5.76
C GLY A 52 17.77 -19.22 -6.92
N LYS A 53 16.49 -18.88 -6.96
CA LYS A 53 15.61 -19.19 -8.10
C LYS A 53 16.11 -18.54 -9.38
N ARG A 54 16.46 -17.25 -9.32
CA ARG A 54 16.99 -16.50 -10.45
C ARG A 54 18.25 -17.10 -11.04
N LYS A 55 19.21 -17.50 -10.19
CA LYS A 55 20.44 -18.18 -10.61
C LYS A 55 20.15 -19.57 -11.21
N GLY A 56 19.20 -20.31 -10.64
CA GLY A 56 18.77 -21.62 -11.14
C GLY A 56 18.15 -21.57 -12.53
N GLU A 57 17.48 -20.47 -12.86
CA GLU A 57 16.92 -20.19 -14.21
C GLU A 57 17.96 -19.60 -15.19
N GLY A 58 19.23 -19.45 -14.78
CA GLY A 58 20.29 -18.89 -15.59
C GLY A 58 20.31 -17.36 -15.67
N PHE A 59 19.50 -16.69 -14.86
CA PHE A 59 19.47 -15.22 -14.78
C PHE A 59 20.37 -14.70 -13.67
N GLY A 60 21.52 -14.16 -14.02
CA GLY A 60 22.36 -13.36 -13.14
C GLY A 60 21.85 -11.90 -13.01
N VAL A 61 22.76 -11.02 -12.59
CA VAL A 61 22.47 -9.57 -12.59
C VAL A 61 22.49 -9.05 -14.04
N ASP A 62 21.41 -8.44 -14.48
CA ASP A 62 21.31 -7.87 -15.85
C ASP A 62 22.16 -6.58 -15.94
N LYS A 63 22.73 -6.31 -17.12
CA LYS A 63 23.45 -5.07 -17.41
C LYS A 63 22.60 -3.82 -17.16
N ARG A 64 21.30 -3.90 -17.41
CA ARG A 64 20.33 -2.82 -17.16
C ARG A 64 20.13 -2.57 -15.67
N GLU A 65 20.14 -3.63 -14.85
CA GLU A 65 20.08 -3.49 -13.39
C GLU A 65 21.30 -2.77 -12.83
N VAL A 66 22.49 -3.03 -13.40
CA VAL A 66 23.73 -2.34 -13.02
C VAL A 66 23.62 -0.82 -13.23
N GLU A 67 22.91 -0.38 -14.28
CA GLU A 67 22.68 1.05 -14.51
C GLU A 67 21.75 1.66 -13.44
N VAL A 68 20.69 0.94 -13.06
CA VAL A 68 19.81 1.37 -11.95
C VAL A 68 20.56 1.38 -10.64
N LEU A 69 21.43 0.39 -10.38
CA LEU A 69 22.26 0.35 -9.19
C LEU A 69 23.22 1.54 -9.11
N ARG A 70 23.84 1.95 -10.22
CA ARG A 70 24.68 3.16 -10.26
C ARG A 70 23.88 4.44 -9.94
N ARG A 71 22.62 4.51 -10.34
CA ARG A 71 21.73 5.62 -9.94
C ARG A 71 21.39 5.54 -8.45
N ALA A 72 21.12 4.34 -7.94
CA ALA A 72 20.87 4.11 -6.52
C ALA A 72 22.08 4.46 -5.64
N GLU A 73 23.31 4.21 -6.11
CA GLU A 73 24.55 4.67 -5.46
C GLU A 73 24.60 6.20 -5.33
N LYS A 74 24.28 6.91 -6.41
CA LYS A 74 24.24 8.40 -6.40
C LYS A 74 23.21 8.95 -5.42
N LEU A 75 22.13 8.21 -5.20
CA LEU A 75 21.07 8.55 -4.24
C LEU A 75 21.39 8.10 -2.80
N GLY A 76 22.51 7.43 -2.57
CA GLY A 76 22.91 6.92 -1.25
C GLY A 76 22.05 5.76 -0.74
N LEU A 77 21.37 5.04 -1.63
CA LEU A 77 20.50 3.90 -1.28
C LEU A 77 21.28 2.59 -1.11
N VAL A 78 22.44 2.49 -1.74
CA VAL A 78 23.33 1.32 -1.67
C VAL A 78 24.77 1.78 -1.44
N THR A 79 25.56 0.90 -0.85
CA THR A 79 26.98 1.18 -0.55
C THR A 79 27.80 1.13 -1.84
N PRO A 80 28.55 2.19 -2.18
CA PRO A 80 29.39 2.22 -3.38
C PRO A 80 30.53 1.22 -3.29
N GLY A 81 30.92 0.66 -4.44
CA GLY A 81 32.07 -0.25 -4.55
C GLY A 81 31.81 -1.71 -4.15
N LYS A 82 30.59 -2.07 -3.76
CA LYS A 82 30.18 -3.46 -3.54
C LYS A 82 29.82 -4.17 -4.86
N PRO A 83 29.95 -5.51 -4.90
CA PRO A 83 29.48 -6.26 -6.06
C PRO A 83 27.98 -6.07 -6.28
N PRO A 84 27.50 -6.09 -7.55
CA PRO A 84 26.09 -5.83 -7.87
C PRO A 84 25.08 -6.74 -7.13
N GLU A 85 25.47 -7.97 -6.83
CA GLU A 85 24.65 -8.92 -6.06
C GLU A 85 24.41 -8.42 -4.62
N GLU A 86 25.44 -7.90 -3.96
CA GLU A 86 25.31 -7.34 -2.62
C GLU A 86 24.50 -6.04 -2.61
N GLN A 87 24.64 -5.22 -3.64
CA GLN A 87 23.86 -4.02 -3.80
C GLN A 87 22.38 -4.33 -4.01
N LEU A 88 22.04 -5.36 -4.78
CA LEU A 88 20.67 -5.85 -4.92
C LEU A 88 20.14 -6.38 -3.58
N LYS A 89 20.96 -7.07 -2.79
CA LYS A 89 20.59 -7.51 -1.44
C LYS A 89 20.29 -6.32 -0.52
N GLU A 90 21.11 -5.28 -0.55
CA GLU A 90 20.87 -4.05 0.23
C GLU A 90 19.53 -3.37 -0.14
N LEU A 91 19.21 -3.29 -1.44
CA LEU A 91 17.94 -2.77 -1.88
C LEU A 91 16.77 -3.64 -1.43
N PHE A 92 16.91 -4.96 -1.55
CA PHE A 92 15.86 -5.90 -1.16
C PHE A 92 15.59 -5.85 0.35
N LEU A 93 16.61 -5.68 1.18
CA LEU A 93 16.46 -5.47 2.63
C LEU A 93 15.72 -4.17 2.98
N GLN A 94 15.69 -3.20 2.04
CA GLN A 94 14.86 -2.00 2.13
C GLN A 94 13.46 -2.21 1.49
N GLY A 95 13.10 -3.42 1.12
CA GLY A 95 11.86 -3.74 0.41
C GLY A 95 11.81 -3.23 -1.03
N LYS A 96 12.95 -2.85 -1.60
CA LYS A 96 13.04 -2.25 -2.93
C LYS A 96 13.57 -3.25 -3.95
N VAL A 97 12.98 -3.23 -5.13
CA VAL A 97 13.41 -4.05 -6.27
C VAL A 97 13.48 -3.21 -7.54
N VAL A 98 14.24 -3.67 -8.51
CA VAL A 98 14.26 -3.08 -9.86
C VAL A 98 13.09 -3.65 -10.65
N LEU A 99 12.23 -2.79 -11.16
CA LEU A 99 11.10 -3.15 -12.01
C LEU A 99 11.34 -2.74 -13.46
N TYR A 100 10.70 -3.44 -14.38
CA TYR A 100 10.74 -3.19 -15.81
C TYR A 100 9.36 -2.80 -16.33
N ASP A 101 9.32 -1.88 -17.28
CA ASP A 101 8.09 -1.57 -18.00
C ASP A 101 7.73 -2.77 -18.90
N GLY A 102 6.52 -3.31 -18.73
CA GLY A 102 6.04 -4.46 -19.49
C GLY A 102 5.82 -4.19 -20.98
N ARG A 103 5.82 -2.93 -21.44
CA ARG A 103 5.65 -2.56 -22.85
C ARG A 103 6.99 -2.40 -23.56
N THR A 104 7.93 -1.70 -22.93
CA THR A 104 9.23 -1.38 -23.54
C THR A 104 10.32 -2.36 -23.16
N GLY A 105 10.15 -3.07 -22.03
CA GLY A 105 11.19 -3.91 -21.43
C GLY A 105 12.35 -3.13 -20.83
N GLU A 106 12.19 -1.81 -20.66
CA GLU A 106 13.20 -0.96 -20.04
C GLU A 106 13.03 -0.91 -18.52
N PRO A 107 14.12 -0.80 -17.74
CA PRO A 107 14.02 -0.66 -16.31
C PRO A 107 13.45 0.72 -15.94
N ILE A 108 12.59 0.77 -14.93
CA ILE A 108 12.09 2.02 -14.37
C ILE A 108 13.25 2.77 -13.68
N GLU A 109 13.21 4.10 -13.72
CA GLU A 109 14.34 4.98 -13.36
C GLU A 109 14.87 4.86 -11.92
N GLY A 110 14.27 4.08 -11.06
CA GLY A 110 14.77 3.89 -9.69
C GLY A 110 14.25 2.63 -9.04
N PRO A 111 14.86 2.20 -7.93
CA PRO A 111 14.36 1.06 -7.18
C PRO A 111 13.04 1.42 -6.49
N ILE A 112 12.06 0.54 -6.61
CA ILE A 112 10.68 0.74 -6.16
C ILE A 112 10.36 -0.21 -5.01
N VAL A 113 9.64 0.28 -4.00
CA VAL A 113 9.12 -0.58 -2.91
C VAL A 113 8.02 -1.47 -3.46
N VAL A 114 8.19 -2.76 -3.29
CA VAL A 114 7.25 -3.79 -3.74
C VAL A 114 6.93 -4.73 -2.59
N GLY A 115 5.70 -5.16 -2.50
CA GLY A 115 5.29 -6.15 -1.53
C GLY A 115 3.80 -6.45 -1.63
N GLN A 116 3.33 -7.37 -0.82
CA GLN A 116 1.94 -7.72 -0.72
C GLN A 116 1.32 -7.11 0.53
N MET A 117 0.15 -6.53 0.37
CA MET A 117 -0.64 -6.05 1.49
C MET A 117 -2.09 -6.48 1.32
N PHE A 118 -2.82 -6.56 2.43
CA PHE A 118 -4.22 -6.92 2.41
C PHE A 118 -5.08 -5.74 1.97
N ILE A 119 -5.99 -6.02 1.04
CA ILE A 119 -7.00 -5.06 0.60
C ILE A 119 -8.36 -5.61 1.03
N MET A 120 -9.11 -4.81 1.77
CA MET A 120 -10.47 -5.13 2.19
C MET A 120 -11.48 -4.37 1.36
N LYS A 121 -12.54 -5.06 0.93
CA LYS A 121 -13.73 -4.42 0.40
C LYS A 121 -14.61 -4.01 1.57
N LEU A 122 -14.91 -2.71 1.68
CA LEU A 122 -15.79 -2.19 2.72
C LEU A 122 -17.26 -2.34 2.31
N TYR A 123 -18.12 -2.61 3.29
CA TYR A 123 -19.58 -2.70 3.10
C TYR A 123 -20.22 -1.30 3.06
N HIS A 124 -19.69 -0.43 2.22
CA HIS A 124 -20.19 0.92 1.97
C HIS A 124 -20.67 1.04 0.52
N MET A 125 -21.72 0.31 0.20
CA MET A 125 -22.25 0.28 -1.16
C MET A 125 -23.21 1.43 -1.40
N VAL A 126 -23.28 1.89 -2.64
CA VAL A 126 -24.18 2.98 -3.05
C VAL A 126 -25.65 2.64 -2.82
N GLU A 127 -26.04 1.39 -2.98
CA GLU A 127 -27.40 0.88 -2.74
C GLU A 127 -27.89 1.16 -1.33
N ASP A 128 -27.00 0.97 -0.33
CA ASP A 128 -27.30 1.23 1.07
C ASP A 128 -27.39 2.72 1.39
N LYS A 129 -26.74 3.57 0.59
CA LYS A 129 -26.66 5.03 0.81
C LYS A 129 -27.63 5.81 -0.05
N MET A 130 -28.09 5.24 -1.16
CA MET A 130 -29.06 5.89 -2.04
C MET A 130 -30.37 6.10 -1.29
N HIS A 131 -30.81 7.35 -1.25
CA HIS A 131 -32.06 7.74 -0.59
C HIS A 131 -32.68 8.93 -1.29
N ALA A 132 -34.00 8.86 -1.48
CA ALA A 132 -34.83 9.95 -2.01
C ALA A 132 -36.14 9.98 -1.25
N ARG A 133 -36.75 11.15 -1.23
CA ARG A 133 -38.07 11.37 -0.59
C ARG A 133 -38.89 12.37 -1.39
N SER A 134 -40.14 12.06 -1.62
CA SER A 134 -41.17 13.03 -2.04
C SER A 134 -42.09 13.39 -0.86
N ILE A 135 -42.79 12.42 -0.33
CA ILE A 135 -43.69 12.54 0.83
C ILE A 135 -43.33 11.43 1.83
N GLY A 136 -43.37 11.71 3.11
CA GLY A 136 -43.03 10.75 4.13
C GLY A 136 -43.41 11.23 5.54
N PRO A 137 -42.98 10.52 6.61
CA PRO A 137 -43.36 10.84 7.99
C PRO A 137 -42.79 12.18 8.46
N TYR A 138 -43.55 12.84 9.31
CA TYR A 138 -43.24 14.13 9.92
C TYR A 138 -43.10 13.97 11.45
N SER A 139 -42.32 14.84 12.07
CA SER A 139 -42.23 14.92 13.54
C SER A 139 -43.57 15.44 14.11
N LEU A 140 -44.05 14.85 15.21
CA LEU A 140 -45.27 15.24 15.86
C LEU A 140 -45.23 16.66 16.44
N ILE A 141 -44.05 17.06 16.95
CA ILE A 141 -43.90 18.37 17.63
C ILE A 141 -43.62 19.48 16.63
N THR A 142 -42.63 19.30 15.78
CA THR A 142 -42.19 20.36 14.86
C THR A 142 -42.89 20.35 13.51
N GLN A 143 -43.66 19.30 13.18
CA GLN A 143 -44.30 19.10 11.88
C GLN A 143 -43.30 19.18 10.71
N GLN A 144 -42.04 18.88 10.94
CA GLN A 144 -40.98 18.85 9.94
C GLN A 144 -40.68 17.41 9.53
N PRO A 145 -40.17 17.19 8.31
CA PRO A 145 -39.73 15.87 7.87
C PRO A 145 -38.67 15.26 8.85
N LEU A 146 -38.82 13.97 9.12
CA LEU A 146 -37.81 13.25 9.92
C LEU A 146 -36.46 13.21 9.19
N GLY A 147 -35.38 12.96 9.93
CA GLY A 147 -34.03 12.77 9.38
C GLY A 147 -33.67 11.29 9.21
N GLY A 148 -32.79 11.01 8.27
CA GLY A 148 -32.19 9.69 8.08
C GLY A 148 -32.95 8.76 7.12
N LYS A 149 -32.21 7.90 6.42
CA LYS A 149 -32.73 6.92 5.44
C LYS A 149 -33.68 5.90 6.08
N ALA A 150 -33.33 5.41 7.28
CA ALA A 150 -34.10 4.38 7.99
C ALA A 150 -35.53 4.83 8.34
N GLN A 151 -35.74 6.12 8.55
CA GLN A 151 -37.03 6.73 8.89
C GLN A 151 -37.74 7.33 7.67
N PHE A 152 -37.25 7.05 6.49
CA PHE A 152 -37.71 7.67 5.24
C PHE A 152 -37.78 9.21 5.34
N GLY A 153 -36.69 9.77 5.93
CA GLY A 153 -36.56 11.20 6.21
C GLY A 153 -36.09 12.00 4.99
N GLY A 154 -36.16 13.33 5.11
CA GLY A 154 -35.65 14.25 4.10
C GLY A 154 -34.28 14.82 4.45
N GLN A 155 -33.63 15.42 3.44
CA GLN A 155 -32.42 16.19 3.66
C GLN A 155 -32.74 17.54 4.27
N ARG A 156 -31.94 17.96 5.25
CA ARG A 156 -32.08 19.30 5.82
C ARG A 156 -31.44 20.32 4.89
N PHE A 157 -32.22 21.30 4.49
CA PHE A 157 -31.73 22.49 3.82
C PHE A 157 -31.59 23.61 4.86
N GLY A 158 -30.39 23.74 5.43
CA GLY A 158 -30.12 24.68 6.51
C GLY A 158 -29.95 26.12 6.05
N GLU A 159 -29.68 27.03 6.99
CA GLU A 159 -29.48 28.45 6.71
C GLU A 159 -28.28 28.71 5.80
N MET A 160 -27.18 27.98 6.00
CA MET A 160 -25.97 28.12 5.17
C MET A 160 -26.19 27.67 3.72
N GLU A 161 -27.01 26.62 3.51
CA GLU A 161 -27.37 26.14 2.19
C GLU A 161 -28.26 27.16 1.46
N VAL A 162 -29.13 27.88 2.19
CA VAL A 162 -29.91 29.01 1.64
C VAL A 162 -28.98 30.11 1.16
N TRP A 163 -27.99 30.49 1.96
CA TRP A 163 -26.99 31.49 1.57
C TRP A 163 -26.24 31.11 0.29
N ALA A 164 -25.92 29.83 0.15
CA ALA A 164 -25.27 29.33 -1.06
C ALA A 164 -26.14 29.45 -2.34
N LEU A 165 -27.47 29.42 -2.19
CA LEU A 165 -28.38 29.66 -3.31
C LEU A 165 -28.59 31.17 -3.61
N GLU A 166 -28.42 32.01 -2.59
CA GLU A 166 -28.57 33.48 -2.74
C GLU A 166 -27.31 34.12 -3.36
N ALA A 167 -26.14 33.48 -3.19
CA ALA A 167 -24.87 33.94 -3.73
C ALA A 167 -24.72 33.68 -5.23
#